data_9e0e1f6b1df8fed28e7735eb6dfc1403
#
_entry.id   9e0e1f6b1df8fed28e7735eb6dfc1403
#
_cell.length_a   1.000
_cell.length_b   1.000
_cell.length_c   1.000
_cell.angle_alpha   90.00
_cell.angle_beta   90.00
_cell.angle_gamma   90.00
#
_symmetry.space_group_name_H-M   'P 1'
#
loop_
_entity.id
_entity.type
_entity.pdbx_description
1 polymer ?
#
loop_
_entity_poly.entity_id
_entity_poly.type
_entity_poly.pdbx_seq_one_letter_code
_entity_poly.pdbx_strand_id
1 'polypeptide(L)'
;MGYSSSTLVARTLRGGLGALQTVDDNTPLALSTSSPDDPEVVVLSPTLDGGWALLGEPNKWVSVSPQRFTAVQSSAASASASFRGADGEVVTVVFRDPHGHVSSTQCKIGTSGNASVKVTAGASTGVCA
;
A
#
# COMPACT_ATOMS: atom_id res chain seq x y z
N MET A 1 11.24 11.22 1.97
CA MET A 1 9.89 10.65 1.76
C MET A 1 8.90 11.48 2.57
N GLY A 2 7.92 12.08 1.91
CA GLY A 2 6.94 12.93 2.58
C GLY A 2 5.74 12.14 3.08
N TYR A 3 5.58 12.05 4.38
CA TYR A 3 4.38 11.47 5.01
C TYR A 3 3.53 12.58 5.61
N SER A 4 2.22 12.47 5.44
CA SER A 4 1.28 13.24 6.25
C SER A 4 1.16 12.54 7.60
N SER A 5 1.60 13.19 8.67
CA SER A 5 1.69 12.58 10.00
C SER A 5 0.32 12.40 10.68
N SER A 6 -0.73 13.02 10.15
CA SER A 6 -2.04 13.08 10.79
C SER A 6 -3.07 12.10 10.22
N THR A 7 -2.79 11.46 9.08
CA THR A 7 -3.75 10.59 8.41
C THR A 7 -3.13 9.23 8.08
N LEU A 8 -3.84 8.18 8.45
CA LEU A 8 -3.47 6.79 8.18
C LEU A 8 -4.58 6.11 7.40
N VAL A 9 -4.21 5.15 6.57
CA VAL A 9 -5.16 4.22 5.96
C VAL A 9 -5.02 2.89 6.68
N ALA A 10 -6.12 2.40 7.21
CA ALA A 10 -6.17 1.15 7.96
C ALA A 10 -6.82 0.05 7.13
N ARG A 11 -6.25 -1.14 7.19
CA ARG A 11 -6.76 -2.34 6.55
C ARG A 11 -6.74 -3.48 7.57
N THR A 12 -7.86 -4.19 7.71
CA THR A 12 -7.87 -5.45 8.46
C THR A 12 -7.54 -6.59 7.50
N LEU A 13 -6.84 -7.60 7.97
CA LEU A 13 -6.57 -8.77 7.12
C LEU A 13 -7.86 -9.50 6.72
N ARG A 14 -8.85 -9.49 7.61
CA ARG A 14 -10.15 -10.10 7.37
C ARG A 14 -10.99 -9.33 6.36
N GLY A 15 -11.00 -7.99 6.46
CA GLY A 15 -11.76 -7.12 5.56
C GLY A 15 -11.12 -6.91 4.19
N GLY A 16 -9.83 -7.16 4.07
CA GLY A 16 -9.09 -6.99 2.83
C GLY A 16 -9.08 -5.56 2.30
N LEU A 17 -8.90 -5.42 0.99
CA LEU A 17 -8.79 -4.11 0.33
C LEU A 17 -10.14 -3.41 0.14
N GLY A 18 -11.25 -4.15 0.27
CA GLY A 18 -12.60 -3.60 0.13
C GLY A 18 -13.11 -2.86 1.36
N ALA A 19 -12.40 -2.93 2.49
CA ALA A 19 -12.83 -2.35 3.76
C ALA A 19 -11.76 -1.43 4.35
N LEU A 20 -11.16 -0.57 3.52
CA LEU A 20 -10.17 0.41 3.96
C LEU A 20 -10.84 1.52 4.77
N GLN A 21 -10.17 1.94 5.84
CA GLN A 21 -10.61 3.04 6.68
C GLN A 21 -9.55 4.15 6.69
N THR A 22 -9.99 5.39 6.66
CA THR A 22 -9.12 6.54 6.90
C THR A 22 -9.18 6.88 8.38
N VAL A 23 -8.02 6.97 9.01
CA VAL A 23 -7.89 7.23 10.45
C VAL A 23 -7.09 8.52 10.65
N ASP A 24 -7.64 9.45 11.41
CA ASP A 24 -6.98 10.68 11.82
C ASP A 24 -7.39 11.03 13.26
N ASP A 25 -7.01 12.23 13.73
CA ASP A 25 -7.31 12.68 15.09
C ASP A 25 -8.81 12.78 15.38
N ASN A 26 -9.63 12.94 14.34
CA ASN A 26 -11.08 13.11 14.45
C ASN A 26 -11.87 11.86 14.04
N THR A 27 -11.21 10.88 13.43
CA THR A 27 -11.85 9.68 12.90
C THR A 27 -11.13 8.45 13.44
N PRO A 28 -11.58 7.92 14.59
CA PRO A 28 -10.94 6.76 15.19
C PRO A 28 -11.17 5.49 14.36
N LEU A 29 -10.25 4.55 14.49
CA LEU A 29 -10.35 3.24 13.84
C LEU A 29 -11.53 2.46 14.40
N ALA A 30 -12.43 2.03 13.51
CA ALA A 30 -13.52 1.15 13.87
C ALA A 30 -13.07 -0.32 13.69
N LEU A 31 -13.10 -1.08 14.78
CA LEU A 31 -12.78 -2.50 14.78
C LEU A 31 -14.02 -3.31 15.08
N SER A 32 -14.20 -4.42 14.38
CA SER A 32 -15.21 -5.39 14.75
C SER A 32 -14.76 -6.17 15.99
N THR A 33 -15.72 -6.52 16.84
CA THR A 33 -15.42 -7.34 18.02
C THR A 33 -14.96 -8.72 17.57
N SER A 34 -13.81 -9.16 18.06
CA SER A 34 -13.30 -10.50 17.81
C SER A 34 -13.12 -11.26 19.13
N SER A 35 -13.19 -12.58 19.06
CA SER A 35 -12.90 -13.43 20.21
C SER A 35 -11.37 -13.55 20.38
N PRO A 36 -10.88 -13.94 21.59
CA PRO A 36 -9.44 -14.18 21.78
C PRO A 36 -8.87 -15.26 20.84
N ASP A 37 -9.73 -16.16 20.35
CA ASP A 37 -9.32 -17.26 19.46
C ASP A 37 -9.28 -16.81 17.98
N ASP A 38 -9.77 -15.61 17.67
CA ASP A 38 -9.86 -15.08 16.33
C ASP A 38 -9.54 -13.58 16.33
N PRO A 39 -8.27 -13.24 16.60
CA PRO A 39 -7.85 -11.85 16.70
C PRO A 39 -7.93 -11.13 15.34
N GLU A 40 -8.29 -9.86 15.37
CA GLU A 40 -8.25 -9.00 14.20
C GLU A 40 -6.87 -8.37 14.07
N VAL A 41 -6.26 -8.53 12.88
CA VAL A 41 -4.97 -7.92 12.57
C VAL A 41 -5.21 -6.72 11.68
N VAL A 42 -4.66 -5.57 12.09
CA VAL A 42 -4.80 -4.30 11.39
C VAL A 42 -3.44 -3.87 10.86
N VAL A 43 -3.40 -3.50 9.58
CA VAL A 43 -2.24 -2.89 8.95
C VAL A 43 -2.52 -1.41 8.76
N LEU A 44 -1.64 -0.57 9.27
CA LEU A 44 -1.74 0.89 9.14
C LEU A 44 -0.72 1.38 8.13
N SER A 45 -1.16 2.21 7.19
CA SER A 45 -0.29 2.83 6.18
C SER A 45 -0.44 4.34 6.26
N PRO A 46 0.65 5.09 6.47
CA PRO A 46 0.57 6.55 6.48
C PRO A 46 0.29 7.07 5.06
N THR A 47 -0.41 8.20 4.99
CA THR A 47 -0.58 8.89 3.71
C THR A 47 0.71 9.58 3.32
N LEU A 48 1.02 9.48 2.03
CA LEU A 48 2.16 10.13 1.39
C LEU A 48 1.76 11.51 0.86
N ASP A 49 2.74 12.24 0.34
CA ASP A 49 2.48 13.52 -0.33
C ASP A 49 1.44 13.36 -1.44
N GLY A 50 0.53 14.33 -1.54
CA GLY A 50 -0.57 14.29 -2.50
C GLY A 50 -1.75 13.41 -2.09
N GLY A 51 -1.70 12.75 -0.93
CA GLY A 51 -2.81 11.94 -0.40
C GLY A 51 -2.79 10.47 -0.78
N TRP A 52 -1.70 9.98 -1.36
CA TRP A 52 -1.52 8.57 -1.67
C TRP A 52 -1.21 7.73 -0.43
N ALA A 53 -1.50 6.46 -0.49
CA ALA A 53 -1.02 5.49 0.50
C ALA A 53 -0.46 4.26 -0.21
N LEU A 54 0.74 3.82 0.20
CA LEU A 54 1.30 2.56 -0.25
C LEU A 54 0.80 1.46 0.68
N LEU A 55 -0.04 0.59 0.17
CA LEU A 55 -0.56 -0.57 0.90
C LEU A 55 0.37 -1.78 0.76
N GLY A 56 1.28 -1.73 -0.20
CA GLY A 56 2.31 -2.73 -0.39
C GLY A 56 1.82 -4.04 -0.94
N GLU A 57 2.34 -5.14 -0.39
CA GLU A 57 2.00 -6.51 -0.77
C GLU A 57 0.87 -7.01 0.14
N PRO A 58 -0.37 -7.15 -0.37
CA PRO A 58 -1.52 -7.45 0.48
C PRO A 58 -1.48 -8.86 1.10
N ASN A 59 -0.67 -9.76 0.53
CA ASN A 59 -0.54 -11.15 0.98
C ASN A 59 0.52 -11.33 2.07
N LYS A 60 1.23 -10.28 2.46
CA LYS A 60 2.31 -10.34 3.43
C LYS A 60 1.87 -9.79 4.78
N TRP A 61 2.35 -10.39 5.87
CA TRP A 61 2.15 -9.87 7.21
C TRP A 61 2.76 -8.47 7.37
N VAL A 62 3.96 -8.26 6.80
CA VAL A 62 4.58 -6.95 6.68
C VAL A 62 4.40 -6.50 5.25
N SER A 63 3.33 -5.75 4.99
CA SER A 63 2.94 -5.35 3.64
C SER A 63 3.92 -4.36 3.01
N VAL A 64 4.52 -3.49 3.83
CA VAL A 64 5.53 -2.53 3.39
C VAL A 64 6.78 -2.73 4.23
N SER A 65 7.79 -3.37 3.65
CA SER A 65 9.07 -3.64 4.30
C SER A 65 10.17 -2.77 3.69
N PRO A 66 11.06 -2.15 4.50
CA PRO A 66 12.20 -1.41 3.95
C PRO A 66 13.16 -2.30 3.15
N GLN A 67 13.15 -3.60 3.40
CA GLN A 67 13.96 -4.55 2.63
C GLN A 67 13.37 -4.80 1.24
N ARG A 68 12.06 -4.67 1.09
CA ARG A 68 11.35 -4.84 -0.18
C ARG A 68 11.23 -3.52 -0.93
N PHE A 69 10.68 -2.48 -0.31
CA PHE A 69 10.45 -1.19 -0.93
C PHE A 69 11.61 -0.24 -0.59
N THR A 70 12.41 0.10 -1.61
CA THR A 70 13.63 0.89 -1.43
C THR A 70 13.42 2.38 -1.61
N ALA A 71 12.38 2.78 -2.35
CA ALA A 71 12.02 4.18 -2.53
C ALA A 71 10.53 4.30 -2.86
N VAL A 72 9.90 5.35 -2.36
CA VAL A 72 8.51 5.69 -2.66
C VAL A 72 8.43 7.18 -2.91
N GLN A 73 7.78 7.57 -4.01
CA GLN A 73 7.57 8.97 -4.38
C GLN A 73 6.12 9.17 -4.77
N SER A 74 5.58 10.33 -4.47
CA SER A 74 4.19 10.65 -4.81
C SER A 74 3.99 12.13 -5.05
N SER A 75 2.98 12.43 -5.86
CA SER A 75 2.46 13.77 -6.10
C SER A 75 0.93 13.67 -6.21
N ALA A 76 0.22 14.78 -6.39
CA ALA A 76 -1.23 14.74 -6.54
C ALA A 76 -1.68 13.89 -7.74
N ALA A 77 -0.86 13.78 -8.79
CA ALA A 77 -1.22 13.11 -10.04
C ALA A 77 -0.81 11.63 -10.09
N SER A 78 0.26 11.25 -9.39
CA SER A 78 0.80 9.89 -9.50
C SER A 78 1.63 9.50 -8.28
N ALA A 79 1.82 8.20 -8.12
CA ALA A 79 2.74 7.63 -7.13
C ALA A 79 3.61 6.56 -7.79
N SER A 80 4.80 6.36 -7.24
CA SER A 80 5.70 5.33 -7.70
C SER A 80 6.43 4.69 -6.53
N ALA A 81 6.79 3.43 -6.70
CA ALA A 81 7.60 2.70 -5.73
C ALA A 81 8.67 1.90 -6.46
N SER A 82 9.86 1.89 -5.89
CA SER A 82 10.93 0.98 -6.31
C SER A 82 11.06 -0.14 -5.29
N PHE A 83 11.26 -1.34 -5.76
CA PHE A 83 11.34 -2.51 -4.90
C PHE A 83 12.33 -3.54 -5.47
N ARG A 84 12.73 -4.46 -4.62
CA ARG A 84 13.71 -5.49 -4.97
C ARG A 84 13.21 -6.87 -4.57
N GLY A 85 13.77 -7.88 -5.23
CA GLY A 85 13.45 -9.28 -4.97
C GLY A 85 14.28 -10.21 -5.84
N ALA A 86 13.89 -11.47 -5.87
CA ALA A 86 14.55 -12.47 -6.66
C ALA A 86 14.20 -12.34 -8.15
N ASP A 87 15.14 -12.71 -9.02
CA ASP A 87 14.90 -12.77 -10.46
C ASP A 87 13.71 -13.69 -10.75
N GLY A 88 12.77 -13.20 -11.54
CA GLY A 88 11.55 -13.92 -11.90
C GLY A 88 10.43 -13.83 -10.86
N GLU A 89 10.68 -13.26 -9.71
CA GLU A 89 9.63 -13.09 -8.69
C GLU A 89 8.54 -12.14 -9.18
N VAL A 90 7.28 -12.49 -8.97
CA VAL A 90 6.13 -11.61 -9.25
C VAL A 90 5.68 -10.96 -7.96
N VAL A 91 5.70 -9.63 -7.93
CA VAL A 91 5.32 -8.83 -6.77
C VAL A 91 4.04 -8.09 -7.10
N THR A 92 3.03 -8.23 -6.24
CA THR A 92 1.80 -7.44 -6.34
C THR A 92 1.93 -6.22 -5.44
N VAL A 93 1.84 -5.04 -6.04
CA VAL A 93 1.95 -3.76 -5.32
C VAL A 93 0.63 -3.03 -5.36
N VAL A 94 0.15 -2.61 -4.21
CA VAL A 94 -1.14 -1.95 -4.05
C VAL A 94 -0.96 -0.53 -3.53
N PHE A 95 -1.60 0.41 -4.22
CA PHE A 95 -1.71 1.81 -3.80
C PHE A 95 -3.18 2.18 -3.62
N ARG A 96 -3.42 3.15 -2.74
CA ARG A 96 -4.68 3.88 -2.67
C ARG A 96 -4.42 5.32 -3.09
N ASP A 97 -5.19 5.82 -4.07
CA ASP A 97 -5.01 7.17 -4.57
C ASP A 97 -5.68 8.22 -3.67
N PRO A 98 -5.47 9.54 -3.93
CA PRO A 98 -6.07 10.58 -3.10
C PRO A 98 -7.60 10.61 -3.11
N HIS A 99 -8.22 10.00 -4.10
CA HIS A 99 -9.68 9.94 -4.24
C HIS A 99 -10.29 8.64 -3.69
N GLY A 100 -9.47 7.76 -3.12
CA GLY A 100 -9.91 6.52 -2.53
C GLY A 100 -9.93 5.31 -3.46
N HIS A 101 -9.48 5.46 -4.72
CA HIS A 101 -9.36 4.33 -5.63
C HIS A 101 -8.16 3.47 -5.27
N VAL A 102 -8.34 2.16 -5.34
CA VAL A 102 -7.29 1.19 -5.07
C VAL A 102 -6.77 0.64 -6.39
N SER A 103 -5.46 0.70 -6.57
CA SER A 103 -4.78 0.08 -7.70
C SER A 103 -3.99 -1.14 -7.26
N SER A 104 -3.99 -2.17 -8.08
CA SER A 104 -3.20 -3.38 -7.85
C SER A 104 -2.42 -3.69 -9.11
N THR A 105 -1.10 -3.81 -8.99
CA THR A 105 -0.20 -4.00 -10.13
C THR A 105 0.73 -5.18 -9.84
N GLN A 106 0.80 -6.11 -10.77
CA GLN A 106 1.76 -7.22 -10.70
C GLN A 106 2.98 -6.86 -11.53
N CYS A 107 4.15 -6.91 -10.92
CA CYS A 107 5.43 -6.64 -11.57
C CYS A 107 6.36 -7.84 -11.41
N LYS A 108 7.01 -8.22 -12.50
CA LYS A 108 8.01 -9.30 -12.48
C LYS A 108 9.39 -8.68 -12.32
N ILE A 109 10.13 -9.17 -11.34
CA ILE A 109 11.50 -8.74 -11.09
C ILE A 109 12.43 -9.42 -12.10
N GLY A 110 13.28 -8.63 -12.74
CA GLY A 110 14.25 -9.11 -13.69
C GLY A 110 15.60 -9.49 -13.05
N THR A 111 16.58 -9.72 -13.91
CA THR A 111 17.93 -10.18 -13.50
C THR A 111 18.68 -9.17 -12.64
N SER A 112 18.32 -7.88 -12.70
CA SER A 112 18.91 -6.86 -11.83
C SER A 112 18.51 -7.00 -10.36
N GLY A 113 17.44 -7.75 -10.08
CA GLY A 113 16.89 -7.86 -8.72
C GLY A 113 16.06 -6.67 -8.29
N ASN A 114 15.84 -5.69 -9.17
CA ASN A 114 15.09 -4.47 -8.90
C ASN A 114 13.96 -4.29 -9.90
N ALA A 115 12.90 -3.63 -9.46
CA ALA A 115 11.79 -3.22 -10.32
C ALA A 115 11.15 -1.96 -9.74
N SER A 116 10.32 -1.31 -10.54
CA SER A 116 9.53 -0.17 -10.09
C SER A 116 8.13 -0.21 -10.69
N VAL A 117 7.21 0.47 -10.03
CA VAL A 117 5.84 0.64 -10.50
C VAL A 117 5.45 2.10 -10.37
N LYS A 118 4.72 2.60 -11.36
CA LYS A 118 4.13 3.94 -11.33
C LYS A 118 2.63 3.82 -11.57
N VAL A 119 1.86 4.49 -10.74
CA VAL A 119 0.38 4.50 -10.81
C VAL A 119 -0.08 5.94 -10.95
N THR A 120 -1.00 6.17 -11.88
CA THR A 120 -1.67 7.46 -12.08
C THR A 120 -2.97 7.47 -11.26
N ALA A 121 -3.34 8.62 -10.71
CA ALA A 121 -4.59 8.78 -9.97
C ALA A 121 -5.80 8.35 -10.82
N GLY A 122 -6.69 7.56 -10.22
CA GLY A 122 -7.87 7.00 -10.90
C GLY A 122 -7.63 5.70 -11.66
N ALA A 123 -6.37 5.28 -11.82
CA ALA A 123 -6.06 4.02 -12.50
C ALA A 123 -6.27 2.83 -11.57
N SER A 124 -6.73 1.71 -12.12
CA SER A 124 -6.88 0.46 -11.37
C SER A 124 -5.60 -0.39 -11.38
N THR A 125 -4.67 -0.07 -12.28
CA THR A 125 -3.38 -0.74 -12.38
C THR A 125 -2.32 0.26 -12.83
N GLY A 126 -1.07 -0.01 -12.49
CA GLY A 126 0.06 0.82 -12.85
C GLY A 126 0.91 0.22 -13.97
N VAL A 127 2.06 0.85 -14.19
CA VAL A 127 3.05 0.44 -15.19
C VAL A 127 4.32 0.02 -14.48
N CYS A 128 4.81 -1.16 -14.79
CA CYS A 128 6.07 -1.69 -14.26
C CYS A 128 7.25 -1.28 -15.15
N ALA A 129 8.37 -1.06 -14.52
CA ALA A 129 9.61 -0.75 -15.22
C ALA A 129 10.79 -1.59 -14.68
#